data_372b9fa22f3fefa9784340d36e26196e
#
_entry.id   372b9fa22f3fefa9784340d36e26196e
#
_cell.length_a   1.000
_cell.length_b   1.000
_cell.length_c   1.000
_cell.angle_alpha   90.00
_cell.angle_beta   90.00
_cell.angle_gamma   90.00
#
_symmetry.space_group_name_H-M   'P 1'
#
loop_
_entity.id
_entity.type
_entity.pdbx_description
1 polymer ?
#
loop_
_entity_poly.entity_id
_entity_poly.type
_entity_poly.pdbx_seq_one_letter_code
_entity_poly.pdbx_strand_id
1 'polypeptide(L)'
;SINSNDAKNISGVIDIFTGKDLLEIDSLPCVVDSMFEFKKRDGSKRFFPTHHVVAREYVRHVGDPVAVVVANSKSIAQDASEAILVEYEILDCSIDTMTATEQDKPIIYKNEGALDNQAFFFSQGNKQEIDKIFNKAAKIVSFNHLNQRIICNSMEPRGCIGEYNKEDNRYILYTNTQSVYRNRQVCAKQLGINENQLQVIC
;
A
#
# COMPACT_ATOMS: atom_id res chain seq x y z
N SER A 1 -9.17 17.92 6.12
CA SER A 1 -9.82 18.33 4.86
C SER A 1 -8.80 18.49 3.74
N ILE A 2 -9.25 18.46 2.46
CA ILE A 2 -8.41 18.71 1.29
C ILE A 2 -9.04 19.89 0.51
N ASN A 3 -8.26 20.95 0.31
CA ASN A 3 -8.65 22.08 -0.53
C ASN A 3 -7.75 22.14 -1.77
N SER A 4 -8.33 21.88 -2.93
CA SER A 4 -7.65 21.87 -4.23
C SER A 4 -8.08 23.03 -5.15
N ASN A 5 -8.78 24.03 -4.63
CA ASN A 5 -9.35 25.10 -5.46
C ASN A 5 -8.27 25.90 -6.21
N ASP A 6 -7.22 26.32 -5.50
CA ASP A 6 -6.13 27.08 -6.11
C ASP A 6 -5.37 26.23 -7.13
N ALA A 7 -5.11 24.97 -6.80
CA ALA A 7 -4.46 24.03 -7.69
C ALA A 7 -5.26 23.79 -8.99
N LYS A 8 -6.60 23.68 -8.92
CA LYS A 8 -7.48 23.53 -10.10
C LYS A 8 -7.46 24.74 -11.03
N ASN A 9 -7.15 25.93 -10.51
CA ASN A 9 -7.09 27.16 -11.29
C ASN A 9 -5.76 27.35 -12.05
N ILE A 10 -4.76 26.51 -11.81
CA ILE A 10 -3.48 26.59 -12.52
C ILE A 10 -3.68 26.18 -13.98
N SER A 11 -3.27 27.06 -14.90
CA SER A 11 -3.39 26.82 -16.33
C SER A 11 -2.64 25.55 -16.74
N GLY A 12 -3.33 24.65 -17.45
CA GLY A 12 -2.80 23.34 -17.88
C GLY A 12 -3.06 22.19 -16.90
N VAL A 13 -3.66 22.43 -15.74
CA VAL A 13 -4.27 21.38 -14.94
C VAL A 13 -5.54 20.89 -15.62
N ILE A 14 -5.68 19.59 -15.75
CA ILE A 14 -6.85 18.94 -16.38
C ILE A 14 -7.86 18.58 -15.31
N ASP A 15 -7.41 17.89 -14.24
CA ASP A 15 -8.25 17.57 -13.09
C ASP A 15 -7.40 17.17 -11.86
N ILE A 16 -8.06 17.13 -10.70
CA ILE A 16 -7.48 16.68 -9.43
C ILE A 16 -8.48 15.72 -8.78
N PHE A 17 -8.02 14.51 -8.51
CA PHE A 17 -8.81 13.45 -7.88
C PHE A 17 -8.35 13.21 -6.45
N THR A 18 -9.31 13.06 -5.56
CA THR A 18 -9.10 12.67 -4.16
C THR A 18 -9.69 11.29 -3.90
N GLY A 19 -9.52 10.75 -2.71
CA GLY A 19 -10.14 9.48 -2.36
C GLY A 19 -11.67 9.46 -2.46
N LYS A 20 -12.34 10.63 -2.42
CA LYS A 20 -13.79 10.75 -2.60
C LYS A 20 -14.21 10.57 -4.05
N ASP A 21 -13.38 10.95 -4.99
CA ASP A 21 -13.64 10.88 -6.43
C ASP A 21 -13.38 9.46 -6.98
N LEU A 22 -12.63 8.63 -6.22
CA LEU A 22 -12.19 7.30 -6.62
C LEU A 22 -12.88 6.17 -5.82
N LEU A 23 -14.12 6.38 -5.41
CA LEU A 23 -14.86 5.40 -4.60
C LEU A 23 -15.16 4.10 -5.35
N GLU A 24 -15.32 4.16 -6.67
CA GLU A 24 -15.59 3.01 -7.53
C GLU A 24 -14.35 2.12 -7.78
N ILE A 25 -13.15 2.65 -7.50
CA ILE A 25 -11.95 1.85 -7.61
C ILE A 25 -11.80 0.98 -6.38
N ASP A 26 -11.77 -0.33 -6.58
CA ASP A 26 -11.57 -1.30 -5.52
C ASP A 26 -10.23 -1.08 -4.77
N SER A 27 -10.15 -1.61 -3.57
CA SER A 27 -8.90 -1.66 -2.83
C SER A 27 -7.86 -2.54 -3.55
N LEU A 28 -6.59 -2.17 -3.40
CA LEU A 28 -5.50 -2.99 -3.90
C LEU A 28 -5.44 -4.32 -3.13
N PRO A 29 -5.23 -5.45 -3.81
CA PRO A 29 -5.21 -6.74 -3.16
C PRO A 29 -3.96 -6.90 -2.29
N CYS A 30 -4.12 -7.50 -1.11
CA CYS A 30 -2.98 -7.98 -0.34
C CYS A 30 -2.43 -9.25 -1.01
N VAL A 31 -1.20 -9.15 -1.53
CA VAL A 31 -0.53 -10.22 -2.28
C VAL A 31 -0.37 -11.49 -1.47
N VAL A 32 -0.02 -11.34 -0.20
CA VAL A 32 0.30 -12.44 0.71
C VAL A 32 -0.96 -13.24 1.06
N ASP A 33 -2.13 -12.60 1.06
CA ASP A 33 -3.42 -13.22 1.39
C ASP A 33 -3.79 -14.37 0.46
N SER A 34 -3.40 -14.31 -0.79
CA SER A 34 -3.70 -15.36 -1.77
C SER A 34 -2.75 -16.55 -1.73
N MET A 35 -1.64 -16.45 -1.01
CA MET A 35 -0.58 -17.46 -1.02
C MET A 35 -0.66 -18.44 0.16
N PHE A 36 -1.20 -17.99 1.31
CA PHE A 36 -1.21 -18.76 2.55
C PHE A 36 -2.47 -18.49 3.37
N GLU A 37 -2.95 -19.51 4.07
CA GLU A 37 -4.00 -19.36 5.07
C GLU A 37 -3.40 -18.88 6.39
N PHE A 38 -3.40 -17.57 6.61
CA PHE A 38 -2.87 -16.97 7.82
C PHE A 38 -3.89 -16.90 8.94
N LYS A 39 -3.44 -17.08 10.18
CA LYS A 39 -4.19 -16.84 11.41
C LYS A 39 -3.37 -15.96 12.35
N LYS A 40 -4.00 -15.38 13.35
CA LYS A 40 -3.29 -14.75 14.46
C LYS A 40 -2.66 -15.79 15.37
N ARG A 41 -1.82 -15.36 16.32
CA ARG A 41 -1.12 -16.26 17.23
C ARG A 41 -2.06 -17.10 18.11
N ASP A 42 -3.21 -16.57 18.45
CA ASP A 42 -4.28 -17.22 19.21
C ASP A 42 -5.16 -18.15 18.37
N GLY A 43 -4.89 -18.29 17.08
CA GLY A 43 -5.67 -19.07 16.12
C GLY A 43 -6.86 -18.34 15.52
N SER A 44 -7.15 -17.11 15.94
CA SER A 44 -8.23 -16.29 15.39
C SER A 44 -7.94 -15.86 13.96
N LYS A 45 -8.98 -15.33 13.29
CA LYS A 45 -8.90 -14.87 11.90
C LYS A 45 -7.88 -13.73 11.78
N ARG A 46 -7.04 -13.82 10.75
CA ARG A 46 -6.13 -12.73 10.35
C ARG A 46 -6.89 -11.43 10.07
N PHE A 47 -6.21 -10.33 10.17
CA PHE A 47 -6.68 -9.02 9.77
C PHE A 47 -5.75 -8.42 8.72
N PHE A 48 -6.29 -8.07 7.56
CA PHE A 48 -5.59 -7.27 6.56
C PHE A 48 -6.37 -5.98 6.34
N PRO A 49 -5.71 -4.83 6.51
CA PRO A 49 -6.34 -3.54 6.29
C PRO A 49 -6.67 -3.33 4.81
N THR A 50 -7.67 -2.52 4.56
CA THR A 50 -8.01 -2.07 3.23
C THR A 50 -6.93 -1.12 2.70
N HIS A 51 -6.38 -1.39 1.53
CA HIS A 51 -5.39 -0.54 0.89
C HIS A 51 -6.01 0.18 -0.31
N HIS A 52 -6.45 1.40 -0.12
CA HIS A 52 -6.98 2.24 -1.19
C HIS A 52 -5.85 2.81 -2.05
N VAL A 53 -6.10 3.05 -3.35
CA VAL A 53 -5.14 3.71 -4.26
C VAL A 53 -4.86 5.15 -3.86
N VAL A 54 -5.86 5.82 -3.26
CA VAL A 54 -5.76 7.15 -2.64
C VAL A 54 -6.50 7.09 -1.31
N ALA A 55 -5.92 7.65 -0.26
CA ALA A 55 -6.51 7.67 1.07
C ALA A 55 -7.89 8.37 1.04
N ARG A 56 -8.89 7.75 1.69
CA ARG A 56 -10.27 8.27 1.71
C ARG A 56 -10.53 9.15 2.92
N GLU A 57 -10.41 8.61 4.10
CA GLU A 57 -10.66 9.31 5.37
C GLU A 57 -9.43 9.38 6.25
N TYR A 58 -8.59 8.35 6.20
CA TYR A 58 -7.42 8.21 7.06
C TYR A 58 -6.16 8.05 6.24
N VAL A 59 -5.10 8.74 6.65
CA VAL A 59 -3.73 8.46 6.27
C VAL A 59 -3.06 7.70 7.40
N ARG A 60 -2.25 6.70 7.08
CA ARG A 60 -1.67 5.77 8.07
C ARG A 60 -0.18 5.93 8.24
N HIS A 61 0.48 6.48 7.25
CA HIS A 61 1.93 6.68 7.26
C HIS A 61 2.36 7.80 6.31
N VAL A 62 3.59 8.26 6.46
CA VAL A 62 4.18 9.20 5.51
C VAL A 62 4.32 8.51 4.15
N GLY A 63 3.77 9.14 3.11
CA GLY A 63 3.75 8.59 1.75
C GLY A 63 2.41 7.99 1.31
N ASP A 64 1.39 7.95 2.19
CA ASP A 64 0.03 7.64 1.75
C ASP A 64 -0.45 8.68 0.72
N PRO A 65 -0.86 8.28 -0.50
CA PRO A 65 -1.39 9.22 -1.49
C PRO A 65 -2.70 9.84 -1.01
N VAL A 66 -2.82 11.16 -1.09
CA VAL A 66 -4.04 11.90 -0.68
C VAL A 66 -4.78 12.54 -1.86
N ALA A 67 -4.08 12.77 -2.96
CA ALA A 67 -4.64 13.29 -4.21
C ALA A 67 -3.82 12.87 -5.42
N VAL A 68 -4.43 12.90 -6.60
CA VAL A 68 -3.77 12.68 -7.89
C VAL A 68 -4.06 13.89 -8.77
N VAL A 69 -3.02 14.51 -9.30
CA VAL A 69 -3.11 15.65 -10.22
C VAL A 69 -2.89 15.16 -11.65
N VAL A 70 -3.78 15.53 -12.55
CA VAL A 70 -3.66 15.32 -13.98
C VAL A 70 -3.45 16.66 -14.66
N ALA A 71 -2.34 16.81 -15.40
CA ALA A 71 -1.96 18.04 -16.06
C ALA A 71 -1.24 17.79 -17.39
N ASN A 72 -1.14 18.84 -18.22
CA ASN A 72 -0.51 18.78 -19.53
C ASN A 72 1.00 18.56 -19.50
N SER A 73 1.65 18.82 -18.34
CA SER A 73 3.08 18.56 -18.14
C SER A 73 3.39 18.19 -16.70
N LYS A 74 4.55 17.55 -16.50
CA LYS A 74 5.05 17.19 -15.17
C LYS A 74 5.26 18.40 -14.26
N SER A 75 5.79 19.52 -14.80
CA SER A 75 6.00 20.75 -14.03
C SER A 75 4.69 21.34 -13.54
N ILE A 76 3.67 21.43 -14.40
CA ILE A 76 2.34 21.91 -14.02
C ILE A 76 1.71 20.98 -12.97
N ALA A 77 1.84 19.67 -13.14
CA ALA A 77 1.34 18.71 -12.16
C ALA A 77 2.03 18.87 -10.79
N GLN A 78 3.32 19.16 -10.78
CA GLN A 78 4.07 19.41 -9.55
C GLN A 78 3.61 20.72 -8.88
N ASP A 79 3.60 21.83 -9.61
CA ASP A 79 3.14 23.12 -9.10
C ASP A 79 1.71 23.02 -8.52
N ALA A 80 0.84 22.31 -9.20
CA ALA A 80 -0.53 22.09 -8.74
C ALA A 80 -0.56 21.18 -7.49
N SER A 81 0.28 20.15 -7.41
CA SER A 81 0.34 19.30 -6.22
C SER A 81 0.82 20.06 -4.97
N GLU A 82 1.73 21.01 -5.13
CA GLU A 82 2.24 21.89 -4.06
C GLU A 82 1.19 22.95 -3.63
N ALA A 83 0.24 23.29 -4.51
CA ALA A 83 -0.86 24.22 -4.21
C ALA A 83 -2.06 23.54 -3.52
N ILE A 84 -2.07 22.21 -3.38
CA ILE A 84 -3.13 21.49 -2.65
C ILE A 84 -2.88 21.66 -1.14
N LEU A 85 -3.87 22.21 -0.45
CA LEU A 85 -3.82 22.35 1.01
C LEU A 85 -4.51 21.15 1.67
N VAL A 86 -3.78 20.46 2.54
CA VAL A 86 -4.31 19.34 3.32
C VAL A 86 -4.24 19.67 4.80
N GLU A 87 -5.38 19.67 5.46
CA GLU A 87 -5.49 19.82 6.91
C GLU A 87 -5.72 18.45 7.53
N TYR A 88 -4.86 18.09 8.47
CA TYR A 88 -4.91 16.81 9.17
C TYR A 88 -5.43 16.99 10.60
N GLU A 89 -6.32 16.10 11.00
CA GLU A 89 -6.58 15.83 12.41
C GLU A 89 -5.57 14.79 12.88
N ILE A 90 -4.71 15.18 13.82
CA ILE A 90 -3.64 14.32 14.30
C ILE A 90 -4.22 13.29 15.27
N LEU A 91 -4.02 12.01 14.99
CA LEU A 91 -4.41 10.89 15.83
C LEU A 91 -3.20 10.29 16.56
N ASP A 92 -3.47 9.55 17.62
CA ASP A 92 -2.44 8.77 18.29
C ASP A 92 -1.81 7.75 17.35
N CYS A 93 -0.50 7.59 17.44
CA CYS A 93 0.26 6.72 16.55
C CYS A 93 0.94 5.57 17.31
N SER A 94 1.21 4.49 16.59
CA SER A 94 2.02 3.36 17.05
C SER A 94 3.16 3.13 16.06
N ILE A 95 4.35 3.61 16.38
CA ILE A 95 5.52 3.59 15.49
C ILE A 95 6.53 2.49 15.84
N ASP A 96 6.49 2.00 17.10
CA ASP A 96 7.38 0.96 17.57
C ASP A 96 6.74 -0.42 17.38
N THR A 97 7.33 -1.22 16.48
CA THR A 97 6.85 -2.56 16.18
C THR A 97 7.00 -3.55 17.35
N MET A 98 7.91 -3.30 18.29
CA MET A 98 8.12 -4.17 19.44
C MET A 98 6.99 -4.08 20.46
N THR A 99 6.43 -2.88 20.61
CA THR A 99 5.36 -2.59 21.59
C THR A 99 3.98 -2.42 20.96
N ALA A 100 3.88 -2.42 19.63
CA ALA A 100 2.64 -2.12 18.90
C ALA A 100 1.43 -3.00 19.28
N THR A 101 1.66 -4.19 19.84
CA THR A 101 0.60 -5.13 20.24
C THR A 101 0.26 -5.07 21.75
N GLU A 102 0.86 -4.17 22.52
CA GLU A 102 0.54 -3.96 23.93
C GLU A 102 -0.84 -3.30 24.09
N GLN A 103 -1.49 -3.55 25.20
CA GLN A 103 -2.90 -3.12 25.43
C GLN A 103 -3.12 -1.62 25.47
N ASP A 104 -2.10 -0.85 25.86
CA ASP A 104 -2.15 0.60 25.99
C ASP A 104 -1.88 1.33 24.65
N LYS A 105 -1.54 0.59 23.60
CA LYS A 105 -1.21 1.19 22.31
C LYS A 105 -2.44 1.46 21.45
N PRO A 106 -2.46 2.57 20.70
CA PRO A 106 -3.57 2.87 19.81
C PRO A 106 -3.68 1.80 18.71
N ILE A 107 -4.90 1.36 18.46
CA ILE A 107 -5.20 0.39 17.39
C ILE A 107 -5.33 1.17 16.08
N ILE A 108 -4.38 0.97 15.18
CA ILE A 108 -4.23 1.77 13.94
C ILE A 108 -5.44 1.62 13.00
N TYR A 109 -5.99 0.43 12.87
CA TYR A 109 -7.13 0.12 12.00
C TYR A 109 -8.43 -0.16 12.75
N LYS A 110 -8.61 0.50 13.91
CA LYS A 110 -9.82 0.35 14.73
C LYS A 110 -11.11 0.67 13.96
N ASN A 111 -11.06 1.67 13.10
CA ASN A 111 -12.17 2.08 12.24
C ASN A 111 -12.55 1.03 11.18
N GLU A 112 -11.67 0.09 10.88
CA GLU A 112 -11.90 -1.05 9.97
C GLU A 112 -12.21 -2.35 10.73
N GLY A 113 -12.41 -2.27 12.04
CA GLY A 113 -12.75 -3.42 12.88
C GLY A 113 -11.56 -4.23 13.39
N ALA A 114 -10.33 -3.71 13.31
CA ALA A 114 -9.20 -4.34 13.97
C ALA A 114 -9.38 -4.31 15.49
N LEU A 115 -9.11 -5.43 16.15
CA LEU A 115 -9.18 -5.57 17.61
C LEU A 115 -7.82 -5.30 18.28
N ASP A 116 -6.76 -5.35 17.52
CA ASP A 116 -5.37 -5.15 17.92
C ASP A 116 -4.53 -4.73 16.69
N ASN A 117 -3.23 -4.49 16.88
CA ASN A 117 -2.30 -4.19 15.79
C ASN A 117 -1.62 -5.44 15.21
N GLN A 118 -2.10 -6.65 15.48
CA GLN A 118 -1.59 -7.88 14.88
C GLN A 118 -2.36 -8.24 13.61
N ALA A 119 -1.69 -8.23 12.47
CA ALA A 119 -2.29 -8.66 11.20
C ALA A 119 -2.40 -10.19 11.14
N PHE A 120 -1.27 -10.89 11.33
CA PHE A 120 -1.21 -12.35 11.30
C PHE A 120 0.04 -12.84 12.06
N PHE A 121 0.10 -14.13 12.26
CA PHE A 121 1.26 -14.83 12.78
C PHE A 121 1.73 -15.87 11.75
N PHE A 122 3.02 -15.90 11.50
CA PHE A 122 3.64 -16.90 10.63
C PHE A 122 4.77 -17.61 11.38
N SER A 123 4.77 -18.94 11.30
CA SER A 123 5.84 -19.77 11.86
C SER A 123 6.09 -20.96 10.94
N GLN A 124 7.34 -21.25 10.70
CA GLN A 124 7.78 -22.36 9.87
C GLN A 124 8.94 -23.09 10.55
N GLY A 125 8.98 -24.41 10.41
CA GLY A 125 10.02 -25.26 10.98
C GLY A 125 9.49 -26.20 12.05
N ASN A 126 10.39 -27.03 12.59
CA ASN A 126 10.08 -28.01 13.63
C ASN A 126 10.53 -27.49 15.01
N LYS A 127 9.63 -26.79 15.70
CA LYS A 127 9.91 -26.22 17.01
C LYS A 127 10.38 -27.27 18.02
N GLN A 128 9.76 -28.45 18.02
CA GLN A 128 10.09 -29.51 18.99
C GLN A 128 11.53 -30.02 18.83
N GLU A 129 11.98 -30.21 17.60
CA GLU A 129 13.34 -30.63 17.32
C GLU A 129 14.37 -29.54 17.67
N ILE A 130 14.03 -28.28 17.35
CA ILE A 130 14.86 -27.13 17.71
C ILE A 130 14.98 -26.99 19.22
N ASP A 131 13.90 -27.09 19.99
CA ASP A 131 13.90 -27.02 21.44
C ASP A 131 14.77 -28.15 22.05
N LYS A 132 14.68 -29.37 21.50
CA LYS A 132 15.54 -30.48 21.94
C LYS A 132 17.03 -30.20 21.73
N ILE A 133 17.39 -29.59 20.61
CA ILE A 133 18.78 -29.23 20.30
C ILE A 133 19.27 -28.14 21.26
N PHE A 134 18.47 -27.09 21.46
CA PHE A 134 18.82 -26.02 22.40
C PHE A 134 18.99 -26.55 23.83
N ASN A 135 18.10 -27.43 24.31
CA ASN A 135 18.19 -28.02 25.64
C ASN A 135 19.45 -28.88 25.86
N LYS A 136 20.06 -29.39 24.79
CA LYS A 136 21.29 -30.18 24.83
C LYS A 136 22.55 -29.40 24.48
N ALA A 137 22.40 -28.12 24.09
CA ALA A 137 23.52 -27.31 23.66
C ALA A 137 24.49 -27.04 24.84
N ALA A 138 25.76 -27.26 24.62
CA ALA A 138 26.78 -26.95 25.61
C ALA A 138 26.91 -25.46 25.93
N LYS A 139 26.54 -24.62 24.97
CA LYS A 139 26.53 -23.14 25.10
C LYS A 139 25.47 -22.54 24.20
N ILE A 140 24.73 -21.58 24.74
CA ILE A 140 23.75 -20.78 23.99
C ILE A 140 24.23 -19.32 24.01
N VAL A 141 24.21 -18.67 22.88
CA VAL A 141 24.46 -17.23 22.73
C VAL A 141 23.21 -16.58 22.24
N SER A 142 22.74 -15.52 22.93
CA SER A 142 21.62 -14.73 22.56
C SER A 142 22.08 -13.34 22.07
N PHE A 143 21.42 -12.84 21.06
CA PHE A 143 21.76 -11.56 20.44
C PHE A 143 20.49 -10.86 19.97
N ASN A 144 20.36 -9.58 20.28
CA ASN A 144 19.26 -8.73 19.82
C ASN A 144 19.74 -7.87 18.67
N HIS A 145 19.03 -7.93 17.56
CA HIS A 145 19.32 -7.13 16.38
C HIS A 145 18.09 -6.35 15.94
N LEU A 146 18.27 -5.03 15.75
CA LEU A 146 17.27 -4.16 15.18
C LEU A 146 17.58 -3.93 13.70
N ASN A 147 16.77 -4.49 12.81
CA ASN A 147 16.85 -4.18 11.40
C ASN A 147 16.06 -2.91 11.11
N GLN A 148 16.76 -1.82 10.90
CA GLN A 148 16.17 -0.50 10.67
C GLN A 148 15.33 -0.49 9.40
N ARG A 149 14.21 0.23 9.44
CA ARG A 149 13.46 0.57 8.22
C ARG A 149 14.23 1.65 7.47
N ILE A 150 14.61 1.35 6.24
CA ILE A 150 15.28 2.26 5.32
C ILE A 150 14.50 2.37 4.03
N ILE A 151 14.63 3.51 3.36
CA ILE A 151 14.12 3.69 1.99
C ILE A 151 15.11 3.03 1.05
N CYS A 152 14.63 2.18 0.15
CA CYS A 152 15.47 1.48 -0.84
C CYS A 152 16.19 2.44 -1.78
N ASN A 153 15.67 3.66 -1.96
CA ASN A 153 16.26 4.74 -2.77
C ASN A 153 16.78 4.24 -4.13
N SER A 154 15.90 3.56 -4.88
CA SER A 154 16.25 2.97 -6.16
C SER A 154 16.67 4.05 -7.18
N MET A 155 17.67 3.76 -8.01
CA MET A 155 18.12 4.65 -9.10
C MET A 155 17.05 4.80 -10.18
N GLU A 156 16.25 3.78 -10.41
CA GLU A 156 15.09 3.83 -11.30
C GLU A 156 13.84 4.23 -10.49
N PRO A 157 13.32 5.46 -10.64
CA PRO A 157 12.11 5.88 -9.97
C PRO A 157 10.89 5.18 -10.56
N ARG A 158 9.82 5.10 -9.79
CA ARG A 158 8.54 4.57 -10.28
C ARG A 158 7.97 5.50 -11.35
N GLY A 159 7.55 4.91 -12.45
CA GLY A 159 6.89 5.60 -13.53
C GLY A 159 6.10 4.64 -14.39
N CYS A 160 5.15 5.19 -15.13
CA CYS A 160 4.42 4.42 -16.13
C CYS A 160 3.94 5.33 -17.26
N ILE A 161 3.68 4.72 -18.42
CA ILE A 161 3.03 5.35 -19.56
C ILE A 161 1.81 4.51 -19.88
N GLY A 162 0.63 5.13 -19.88
CA GLY A 162 -0.63 4.52 -20.30
C GLY A 162 -1.01 4.99 -21.71
N GLU A 163 -1.39 4.05 -22.56
CA GLU A 163 -1.88 4.30 -23.91
C GLU A 163 -3.24 3.61 -24.09
N TYR A 164 -4.15 4.26 -24.79
CA TYR A 164 -5.44 3.67 -25.16
C TYR A 164 -5.66 3.78 -26.66
N ASN A 165 -5.79 2.63 -27.33
CA ASN A 165 -6.16 2.53 -28.73
C ASN A 165 -7.69 2.37 -28.85
N LYS A 166 -8.35 3.38 -29.39
CA LYS A 166 -9.81 3.39 -29.57
C LYS A 166 -10.29 2.40 -30.61
N GLU A 167 -9.49 2.13 -31.65
CA GLU A 167 -9.87 1.24 -32.77
C GLU A 167 -9.97 -0.21 -32.27
N ASP A 168 -9.01 -0.64 -31.48
CA ASP A 168 -8.92 -1.99 -30.96
C ASP A 168 -9.58 -2.13 -29.58
N ASN A 169 -10.04 -1.05 -28.96
CA ASN A 169 -10.49 -0.97 -27.57
C ASN A 169 -9.48 -1.61 -26.62
N ARG A 170 -8.21 -1.22 -26.76
CA ARG A 170 -7.09 -1.85 -26.09
C ARG A 170 -6.25 -0.84 -25.33
N TYR A 171 -5.84 -1.24 -24.13
CA TYR A 171 -4.94 -0.47 -23.28
C TYR A 171 -3.53 -1.05 -23.32
N ILE A 172 -2.51 -0.19 -23.30
CA ILE A 172 -1.11 -0.58 -23.15
C ILE A 172 -0.56 0.18 -21.94
N LEU A 173 0.10 -0.54 -21.04
CA LEU A 173 0.77 0.00 -19.87
C LEU A 173 2.26 -0.34 -19.95
N TYR A 174 3.10 0.66 -20.13
CA TYR A 174 4.55 0.54 -19.99
C TYR A 174 4.89 0.88 -18.53
N THR A 175 5.56 -0.03 -17.84
CA THR A 175 5.91 0.19 -16.43
C THR A 175 7.03 -0.74 -15.98
N ASN A 176 7.91 -0.23 -15.13
CA ASN A 176 8.88 -1.06 -14.45
C ASN A 176 8.15 -1.99 -13.45
N THR A 177 8.32 -3.29 -13.61
CA THR A 177 7.65 -4.27 -12.76
C THR A 177 8.41 -5.60 -12.70
N GLN A 178 8.29 -6.30 -11.58
CA GLN A 178 8.78 -7.68 -11.44
C GLN A 178 7.81 -8.73 -12.00
N SER A 179 6.57 -8.35 -12.34
CA SER A 179 5.56 -9.28 -12.84
C SER A 179 4.52 -8.59 -13.74
N VAL A 180 4.73 -8.67 -15.04
CA VAL A 180 3.79 -8.13 -16.05
C VAL A 180 2.41 -8.78 -15.96
N TYR A 181 2.35 -10.09 -15.70
CA TYR A 181 1.09 -10.84 -15.60
C TYR A 181 0.25 -10.38 -14.41
N ARG A 182 0.89 -10.21 -13.26
CA ARG A 182 0.21 -9.77 -12.05
C ARG A 182 -0.28 -8.33 -12.18
N ASN A 183 0.55 -7.43 -12.69
CA ASN A 183 0.12 -6.06 -12.94
C ASN A 183 -1.06 -6.02 -13.91
N ARG A 184 -1.06 -6.85 -14.96
CA ARG A 184 -2.20 -6.96 -15.86
C ARG A 184 -3.47 -7.37 -15.12
N GLN A 185 -3.43 -8.42 -14.30
CA GLN A 185 -4.59 -8.89 -13.53
C GLN A 185 -5.14 -7.80 -12.60
N VAL A 186 -4.26 -7.17 -11.82
CA VAL A 186 -4.66 -6.15 -10.86
C VAL A 186 -5.22 -4.92 -11.57
N CYS A 187 -4.51 -4.39 -12.57
CA CYS A 187 -4.95 -3.20 -13.30
C CYS A 187 -6.24 -3.44 -14.08
N ALA A 188 -6.38 -4.58 -14.77
CA ALA A 188 -7.60 -4.91 -15.49
C ALA A 188 -8.81 -4.99 -14.54
N LYS A 189 -8.64 -5.62 -13.38
CA LYS A 189 -9.68 -5.67 -12.34
C LYS A 189 -10.06 -4.27 -11.85
N GLN A 190 -9.07 -3.40 -11.56
CA GLN A 190 -9.32 -2.04 -11.08
C GLN A 190 -10.01 -1.17 -12.13
N LEU A 191 -9.70 -1.38 -13.40
CA LEU A 191 -10.33 -0.67 -14.53
C LEU A 191 -11.69 -1.26 -14.94
N GLY A 192 -12.10 -2.41 -14.38
CA GLY A 192 -13.33 -3.09 -14.76
C GLY A 192 -13.32 -3.63 -16.20
N ILE A 193 -12.14 -3.99 -16.74
CA ILE A 193 -11.95 -4.50 -18.10
C ILE A 193 -11.44 -5.94 -18.09
N ASN A 194 -11.56 -6.63 -19.25
CA ASN A 194 -10.97 -7.95 -19.39
C ASN A 194 -9.44 -7.87 -19.51
N GLU A 195 -8.74 -8.86 -18.97
CA GLU A 195 -7.27 -8.92 -19.03
C GLU A 195 -6.71 -8.92 -20.45
N ASN A 196 -7.44 -9.45 -21.43
CA ASN A 196 -7.05 -9.45 -22.85
C ASN A 196 -7.12 -8.05 -23.50
N GLN A 197 -7.80 -7.09 -22.87
CA GLN A 197 -7.84 -5.70 -23.31
C GLN A 197 -6.65 -4.88 -22.78
N LEU A 198 -5.85 -5.44 -21.87
CA LEU A 198 -4.69 -4.75 -21.30
C LEU A 198 -3.39 -5.51 -21.62
N GLN A 199 -2.47 -4.85 -22.29
CA GLN A 199 -1.09 -5.29 -22.46
C GLN A 199 -0.19 -4.56 -21.47
N VAL A 200 0.64 -5.28 -20.73
CA VAL A 200 1.66 -4.70 -19.84
C VAL A 200 3.02 -5.03 -20.41
N ILE A 201 3.85 -4.01 -20.53
CA ILE A 201 5.22 -4.06 -21.09
C ILE A 201 6.17 -3.53 -20.02
N CYS A 202 7.23 -4.29 -19.73
CA CYS A 202 8.32 -3.92 -18.86
C CYS A 202 9.58 -3.61 -19.68
#